data_da8142f63cdfcce7fb2d20bf13b74d9c
#
_entry.id   da8142f63cdfcce7fb2d20bf13b74d9c
#
_cell.length_a   1.000
_cell.length_b   1.000
_cell.length_c   1.000
_cell.angle_alpha   90.00
_cell.angle_beta   90.00
_cell.angle_gamma   90.00
#
_symmetry.space_group_name_H-M   'P 1'
#
loop_
_entity.id
_entity.type
_entity.pdbx_description
1 polymer ?
#
loop_
_entity_poly.entity_id
_entity_poly.type
_entity_poly.pdbx_seq_one_letter_code
_entity_poly.pdbx_strand_id
1 'polypeptide(L)'
;MQTTDKLMEYIQDSPSPYHAAAAAAARLEAAGFTRLEESAPWALSSGQCCYTTRNQSSLIAFRLPGGTPEGWRMTAAHSDSPTFYVKNDALEGDKRYVRLAVEGYGGMNCASWLDRPLTVAGRAVVRTPAGVEGRLVYLDRDLLTIPSLAIHQQRDVNRGHDYNAQKDMQPLYALGGGPSLTALLAEELGVDVGDILATDLVLCPRQAPVRIGPEGEFFQAPRIDDLGCAYATLEGFLSAKGTERFGQLYCLFDNEEVGSGTRQGAMSSFLPDVLTRIGEALGLSAQARRQALAGSLLLSADNGHAVHPNFPEKADPANRVYPNGGVVIKYSANQKYTTTGLTAGLFQALCQKAGVPVQVFANRADEPGGSTLGNLLGHQVSIPMVDIGMA
;
A
#
# COMPACT_ATOMS: atom_id res chain seq x y z
N MET A 1 9.15 -21.89 6.42
CA MET A 1 8.68 -21.09 5.25
C MET A 1 9.67 -19.95 5.04
N GLN A 2 10.14 -19.74 3.83
CA GLN A 2 11.07 -18.64 3.52
C GLN A 2 10.33 -17.29 3.64
N THR A 3 11.06 -16.20 3.92
CA THR A 3 10.47 -14.86 4.03
C THR A 3 9.69 -14.45 2.78
N THR A 4 10.20 -14.83 1.60
CA THR A 4 9.51 -14.58 0.32
C THR A 4 8.17 -15.29 0.23
N ASP A 5 8.03 -16.53 0.74
CA ASP A 5 6.75 -17.25 0.70
C ASP A 5 5.70 -16.53 1.57
N LYS A 6 6.10 -16.04 2.73
CA LYS A 6 5.23 -15.23 3.60
C LYS A 6 4.83 -13.90 2.97
N LEU A 7 5.74 -13.27 2.22
CA LEU A 7 5.41 -12.06 1.44
C LEU A 7 4.39 -12.38 0.34
N MET A 8 4.58 -13.48 -0.39
CA MET A 8 3.64 -13.90 -1.43
C MET A 8 2.25 -14.19 -0.85
N GLU A 9 2.19 -14.82 0.32
CA GLU A 9 0.95 -15.02 1.09
C GLU A 9 0.30 -13.68 1.49
N TYR A 10 1.08 -12.74 2.05
CA TYR A 10 0.58 -11.41 2.41
C TYR A 10 0.00 -10.66 1.19
N ILE A 11 0.66 -10.72 0.03
CA ILE A 11 0.17 -10.12 -1.21
C ILE A 11 -1.14 -10.78 -1.65
N GLN A 12 -1.25 -12.09 -1.51
CA GLN A 12 -2.49 -12.82 -1.86
C GLN A 12 -3.64 -12.46 -0.92
N ASP A 13 -3.37 -12.30 0.37
CA ASP A 13 -4.34 -11.87 1.39
C ASP A 13 -4.76 -10.39 1.25
N SER A 14 -4.07 -9.63 0.38
CA SER A 14 -4.23 -8.18 0.23
C SER A 14 -4.73 -7.78 -1.16
N PRO A 15 -5.91 -8.26 -1.63
CA PRO A 15 -6.42 -7.95 -2.96
C PRO A 15 -6.89 -6.49 -3.13
N SER A 16 -7.04 -5.72 -2.06
CA SER A 16 -7.38 -4.30 -2.04
C SER A 16 -6.74 -3.59 -0.85
N PRO A 17 -6.68 -2.24 -0.79
CA PRO A 17 -6.15 -1.51 0.36
C PRO A 17 -6.83 -1.90 1.69
N TYR A 18 -8.13 -2.15 1.65
CA TYR A 18 -8.91 -2.58 2.82
C TYR A 18 -8.44 -3.94 3.34
N HIS A 19 -8.17 -4.87 2.44
CA HIS A 19 -7.63 -6.18 2.80
C HIS A 19 -6.19 -6.10 3.29
N ALA A 20 -5.36 -5.23 2.70
CA ALA A 20 -3.98 -5.02 3.15
C ALA A 20 -3.94 -4.50 4.60
N ALA A 21 -4.79 -3.53 4.93
CA ALA A 21 -4.90 -3.03 6.30
C ALA A 21 -5.44 -4.10 7.26
N ALA A 22 -6.41 -4.90 6.84
CA ALA A 22 -6.96 -6.01 7.64
C ALA A 22 -5.92 -7.13 7.85
N ALA A 23 -5.15 -7.49 6.81
CA ALA A 23 -4.08 -8.48 6.90
C ALA A 23 -2.95 -8.02 7.83
N ALA A 24 -2.61 -6.72 7.82
CA ALA A 24 -1.67 -6.13 8.78
C ALA A 24 -2.24 -6.17 10.20
N ALA A 25 -3.51 -5.77 10.38
CA ALA A 25 -4.19 -5.80 11.68
C ALA A 25 -4.22 -7.20 12.29
N ALA A 26 -4.56 -8.23 11.50
CA ALA A 26 -4.59 -9.62 11.96
C ALA A 26 -3.21 -10.09 12.47
N ARG A 27 -2.11 -9.69 11.79
CA ARG A 27 -0.74 -10.02 12.24
C ARG A 27 -0.36 -9.28 13.52
N LEU A 28 -0.79 -8.04 13.68
CA LEU A 28 -0.62 -7.26 14.90
C LEU A 28 -1.39 -7.88 16.08
N GLU A 29 -2.64 -8.25 15.88
CA GLU A 29 -3.47 -8.93 16.90
C GLU A 29 -2.86 -10.26 17.32
N ALA A 30 -2.40 -11.05 16.36
CA ALA A 30 -1.69 -12.32 16.64
C ALA A 30 -0.38 -12.10 17.44
N ALA A 31 0.24 -10.92 17.32
CA ALA A 31 1.40 -10.51 18.11
C ALA A 31 1.04 -9.80 19.43
N GLY A 32 -0.25 -9.74 19.81
CA GLY A 32 -0.72 -9.19 21.08
C GLY A 32 -0.95 -7.68 21.10
N PHE A 33 -1.04 -7.03 19.94
CA PHE A 33 -1.43 -5.62 19.86
C PHE A 33 -2.93 -5.43 20.08
N THR A 34 -3.28 -4.41 20.85
CA THR A 34 -4.68 -4.07 21.13
C THR A 34 -5.18 -3.01 20.16
N ARG A 35 -6.34 -3.25 19.55
CA ARG A 35 -7.01 -2.26 18.71
C ARG A 35 -7.57 -1.12 19.55
N LEU A 36 -7.39 0.11 19.09
CA LEU A 36 -7.95 1.33 19.65
C LEU A 36 -8.88 1.99 18.63
N GLU A 37 -10.04 2.42 19.08
CA GLU A 37 -10.96 3.20 18.24
C GLU A 37 -10.58 4.68 18.25
N GLU A 38 -10.53 5.31 17.05
CA GLU A 38 -10.21 6.73 16.93
C GLU A 38 -11.24 7.61 17.66
N SER A 39 -12.51 7.21 17.72
CA SER A 39 -13.59 7.95 18.37
C SER A 39 -13.64 7.78 19.89
N ALA A 40 -12.89 6.85 20.47
CA ALA A 40 -12.88 6.57 21.90
C ALA A 40 -11.68 7.24 22.61
N PRO A 41 -11.78 7.53 23.91
CA PRO A 41 -10.63 7.92 24.73
C PRO A 41 -9.55 6.81 24.76
N TRP A 42 -8.28 7.20 24.74
CA TRP A 42 -7.17 6.25 24.89
C TRP A 42 -6.57 6.31 26.29
N ALA A 43 -6.63 5.19 27.01
CA ALA A 43 -5.91 5.01 28.26
C ALA A 43 -4.67 4.15 27.98
N LEU A 44 -3.49 4.79 27.96
CA LEU A 44 -2.24 4.16 27.58
C LEU A 44 -1.26 4.11 28.75
N SER A 45 -0.46 3.05 28.78
CA SER A 45 0.61 2.85 29.75
C SER A 45 1.93 2.48 29.05
N SER A 46 3.06 2.72 29.73
CA SER A 46 4.38 2.38 29.24
C SER A 46 4.49 0.92 28.81
N GLY A 47 5.20 0.66 27.72
CA GLY A 47 5.41 -0.67 27.14
C GLY A 47 4.22 -1.25 26.38
N GLN A 48 3.07 -0.59 26.36
CA GLN A 48 1.88 -1.09 25.70
C GLN A 48 2.03 -1.09 24.17
N CYS A 49 1.43 -2.12 23.55
CA CYS A 49 1.37 -2.34 22.11
C CYS A 49 -0.06 -2.15 21.60
N CYS A 50 -0.29 -1.17 20.76
CA CYS A 50 -1.62 -0.85 20.23
C CYS A 50 -1.58 -0.52 18.75
N TYR A 51 -2.75 -0.56 18.11
CA TYR A 51 -2.94 -0.04 16.77
C TYR A 51 -4.31 0.61 16.61
N THR A 52 -4.43 1.49 15.62
CA THR A 52 -5.71 2.08 15.21
C THR A 52 -5.79 2.12 13.70
N THR A 53 -7.02 2.18 13.16
CA THR A 53 -7.26 2.21 11.71
C THR A 53 -8.05 3.46 11.34
N ARG A 54 -7.82 3.99 10.15
CA ARG A 54 -8.61 5.06 9.55
C ARG A 54 -9.16 4.60 8.20
N ASN A 55 -10.44 4.81 7.96
CA ASN A 55 -11.16 4.35 6.76
C ASN A 55 -11.10 2.83 6.49
N GLN A 56 -10.65 2.00 7.42
CA GLN A 56 -10.39 0.57 7.23
C GLN A 56 -9.30 0.26 6.15
N SER A 57 -8.66 1.26 5.57
CA SER A 57 -7.63 1.12 4.52
C SER A 57 -6.26 1.62 4.94
N SER A 58 -6.17 2.35 6.06
CA SER A 58 -4.91 2.80 6.67
C SER A 58 -4.82 2.35 8.11
N LEU A 59 -3.61 2.16 8.61
CA LEU A 59 -3.34 1.65 9.94
C LEU A 59 -2.08 2.29 10.52
N ILE A 60 -2.12 2.64 11.81
CA ILE A 60 -0.92 3.00 12.58
C ILE A 60 -0.86 2.11 13.82
N ALA A 61 0.21 1.32 13.91
CA ALA A 61 0.53 0.54 15.08
C ALA A 61 1.70 1.16 15.84
N PHE A 62 1.70 1.03 17.16
CA PHE A 62 2.75 1.58 17.99
C PHE A 62 3.07 0.70 19.20
N ARG A 63 4.33 0.73 19.59
CA ARG A 63 4.82 0.17 20.85
C ARG A 63 5.40 1.31 21.67
N LEU A 64 4.84 1.52 22.86
CA LEU A 64 5.29 2.57 23.77
C LEU A 64 6.61 2.17 24.45
N PRO A 65 7.51 3.13 24.75
CA PRO A 65 8.73 2.85 25.52
C PRO A 65 8.38 2.51 26.97
N GLY A 66 9.30 1.85 27.67
CA GLY A 66 9.18 1.60 29.12
C GLY A 66 9.23 2.87 29.97
N GLY A 67 9.96 3.89 29.48
CA GLY A 67 10.09 5.20 30.12
C GLY A 67 9.48 6.34 29.31
N THR A 68 9.84 7.58 29.62
CA THR A 68 9.46 8.76 28.84
C THR A 68 10.11 8.72 27.46
N PRO A 69 9.34 8.88 26.36
CA PRO A 69 9.91 8.83 25.02
C PRO A 69 10.87 9.96 24.75
N GLU A 70 12.11 9.63 24.37
CA GLU A 70 13.10 10.57 23.85
C GLU A 70 12.99 10.76 22.34
N GLY A 71 12.20 9.93 21.66
CA GLY A 71 11.91 9.97 20.23
C GLY A 71 11.15 8.75 19.76
N TRP A 72 10.85 8.75 18.47
CA TRP A 72 10.09 7.70 17.81
C TRP A 72 10.93 7.09 16.67
N ARG A 73 10.88 5.79 16.53
CA ARG A 73 11.44 5.04 15.40
C ARG A 73 10.28 4.56 14.57
N MET A 74 10.12 5.13 13.40
CA MET A 74 8.93 4.96 12.58
C MET A 74 9.28 4.37 11.23
N THR A 75 8.38 3.54 10.72
CA THR A 75 8.35 3.13 9.32
C THR A 75 7.01 3.53 8.71
N ALA A 76 7.02 3.87 7.45
CA ALA A 76 5.81 4.18 6.68
C ALA A 76 5.88 3.51 5.31
N ALA A 77 4.76 2.93 4.88
CA ALA A 77 4.54 2.28 3.59
C ALA A 77 3.10 2.52 3.16
N HIS A 78 2.70 2.08 1.95
CA HIS A 78 1.32 2.24 1.52
C HIS A 78 0.61 0.91 1.21
N SER A 79 -0.73 0.94 1.27
CA SER A 79 -1.59 -0.22 1.12
C SER A 79 -2.21 -0.35 -0.27
N ASP A 80 -2.28 0.76 -0.99
CA ASP A 80 -2.89 0.86 -2.31
C ASP A 80 -1.89 0.49 -3.42
N SER A 81 -2.40 0.29 -4.61
CA SER A 81 -1.63 -0.01 -5.82
C SER A 81 -2.45 0.44 -7.03
N PRO A 82 -1.85 0.74 -8.18
CA PRO A 82 -2.58 1.10 -9.38
C PRO A 82 -3.60 0.06 -9.77
N THR A 83 -4.82 0.49 -10.04
CA THR A 83 -5.94 -0.39 -10.35
C THR A 83 -7.07 0.36 -11.10
N PHE A 84 -8.19 -0.31 -11.32
CA PHE A 84 -9.44 0.29 -11.76
C PHE A 84 -10.47 0.23 -10.66
N TYR A 85 -11.02 1.40 -10.27
CA TYR A 85 -12.16 1.49 -9.36
C TYR A 85 -13.45 1.21 -10.10
N VAL A 86 -14.31 0.41 -9.49
CA VAL A 86 -15.65 0.12 -9.99
C VAL A 86 -16.59 1.29 -9.69
N LYS A 87 -17.21 1.84 -10.72
CA LYS A 87 -18.22 2.88 -10.54
C LYS A 87 -19.51 2.29 -9.98
N ASN A 88 -20.25 3.07 -9.20
CA ASN A 88 -21.55 2.62 -8.69
C ASN A 88 -22.53 2.32 -9.83
N ASP A 89 -23.38 1.29 -9.65
CA ASP A 89 -24.37 0.81 -10.63
C ASP A 89 -23.80 0.55 -12.03
N ALA A 90 -22.68 -0.05 -12.05
CA ALA A 90 -21.64 -0.01 -13.05
C ALA A 90 -21.88 -0.92 -14.25
N LEU A 91 -23.05 -1.53 -14.42
CA LEU A 91 -23.28 -2.40 -15.57
C LEU A 91 -23.77 -1.58 -16.76
N GLU A 92 -22.94 -1.51 -17.79
CA GLU A 92 -23.23 -0.85 -19.06
C GLU A 92 -23.25 -1.88 -20.20
N GLY A 93 -24.10 -1.68 -21.19
CA GLY A 93 -24.04 -2.48 -22.40
C GLY A 93 -25.37 -2.59 -23.13
N ASP A 94 -25.33 -3.33 -24.22
CA ASP A 94 -26.51 -3.71 -24.98
C ASP A 94 -27.02 -5.09 -24.48
N LYS A 95 -28.02 -5.60 -25.16
CA LYS A 95 -28.59 -6.94 -24.84
C LYS A 95 -27.62 -8.10 -25.08
N ARG A 96 -26.43 -7.87 -25.65
CA ARG A 96 -25.45 -8.90 -26.01
C ARG A 96 -24.28 -8.95 -25.04
N TYR A 97 -23.75 -7.78 -24.68
CA TYR A 97 -22.60 -7.66 -23.79
C TYR A 97 -22.93 -6.75 -22.62
N VAL A 98 -22.62 -7.20 -21.43
CA VAL A 98 -22.66 -6.38 -20.23
C VAL A 98 -21.21 -6.15 -19.78
N ARG A 99 -20.84 -4.90 -19.58
CA ARG A 99 -19.53 -4.47 -19.10
C ARG A 99 -19.67 -3.84 -17.73
N LEU A 100 -18.60 -3.92 -16.95
CA LEU A 100 -18.49 -3.21 -15.69
C LEU A 100 -17.85 -1.84 -15.94
N ALA A 101 -18.53 -0.75 -15.58
CA ALA A 101 -17.98 0.58 -15.70
C ALA A 101 -16.92 0.84 -14.64
N VAL A 102 -15.71 1.22 -15.08
CA VAL A 102 -14.56 1.45 -14.20
C VAL A 102 -13.86 2.76 -14.54
N GLU A 103 -13.07 3.25 -13.59
CA GLU A 103 -12.14 4.37 -13.82
C GLU A 103 -10.75 4.04 -13.29
N GLY A 104 -9.71 4.59 -13.93
CA GLY A 104 -8.32 4.36 -13.54
C GLY A 104 -7.98 5.01 -12.20
N TYR A 105 -7.18 4.32 -11.41
CA TYR A 105 -6.65 4.75 -10.13
C TYR A 105 -5.13 4.61 -10.15
N GLY A 106 -4.42 5.73 -9.99
CA GLY A 106 -2.97 5.77 -10.07
C GLY A 106 -2.40 5.62 -11.49
N GLY A 107 -1.10 5.64 -11.59
CA GLY A 107 -0.37 5.43 -12.84
C GLY A 107 -0.15 3.95 -13.14
N MET A 108 -0.69 3.42 -14.24
CA MET A 108 -0.57 2.00 -14.54
C MET A 108 -0.19 1.72 -15.99
N ASN A 109 0.42 0.57 -16.22
CA ASN A 109 0.59 0.00 -17.55
C ASN A 109 -0.70 -0.71 -17.98
N CYS A 110 -1.57 -0.04 -18.75
CA CYS A 110 -2.85 -0.57 -19.17
C CYS A 110 -2.73 -1.90 -19.93
N ALA A 111 -1.69 -2.08 -20.74
CA ALA A 111 -1.48 -3.32 -21.49
C ALA A 111 -1.38 -4.55 -20.58
N SER A 112 -0.88 -4.39 -19.36
CA SER A 112 -0.74 -5.51 -18.42
C SER A 112 -2.08 -6.01 -17.84
N TRP A 113 -3.18 -5.31 -18.08
CA TRP A 113 -4.53 -5.67 -17.61
C TRP A 113 -5.34 -6.47 -18.62
N LEU A 114 -4.90 -6.51 -19.88
CA LEU A 114 -5.63 -7.18 -20.95
C LEU A 114 -5.51 -8.71 -20.87
N ASP A 115 -6.54 -9.39 -21.38
CA ASP A 115 -6.59 -10.84 -21.65
C ASP A 115 -6.26 -11.74 -20.45
N ARG A 116 -6.58 -11.28 -19.25
CA ARG A 116 -6.39 -12.06 -18.03
C ARG A 116 -7.66 -12.17 -17.20
N PRO A 117 -7.81 -13.23 -16.41
CA PRO A 117 -8.87 -13.33 -15.44
C PRO A 117 -8.77 -12.24 -14.37
N LEU A 118 -9.86 -11.53 -14.14
CA LEU A 118 -10.01 -10.48 -13.13
C LEU A 118 -11.19 -10.79 -12.23
N THR A 119 -11.18 -10.19 -11.05
CA THR A 119 -12.30 -10.16 -10.11
C THR A 119 -12.41 -8.80 -9.45
N VAL A 120 -13.29 -8.66 -8.47
CA VAL A 120 -13.44 -7.48 -7.64
C VAL A 120 -13.12 -7.77 -6.18
N ALA A 121 -12.49 -6.81 -5.54
CA ALA A 121 -12.18 -6.82 -4.11
C ALA A 121 -12.40 -5.43 -3.53
N GLY A 122 -12.68 -5.35 -2.24
CA GLY A 122 -12.83 -4.05 -1.57
C GLY A 122 -13.72 -4.12 -0.35
N ARG A 123 -14.61 -3.15 -0.23
CA ARG A 123 -15.55 -3.01 0.88
C ARG A 123 -16.97 -2.76 0.35
N ALA A 124 -17.95 -3.45 0.95
CA ALA A 124 -19.35 -3.10 0.83
C ALA A 124 -19.86 -2.47 2.13
N VAL A 125 -20.62 -1.41 2.04
CA VAL A 125 -21.29 -0.77 3.17
C VAL A 125 -22.69 -1.38 3.29
N VAL A 126 -22.92 -2.07 4.40
CA VAL A 126 -24.13 -2.88 4.63
C VAL A 126 -24.95 -2.25 5.75
N ARG A 127 -26.26 -2.23 5.56
CA ARG A 127 -27.24 -1.88 6.60
C ARG A 127 -27.30 -2.98 7.64
N THR A 128 -27.29 -2.60 8.91
CA THR A 128 -27.45 -3.51 10.06
C THR A 128 -28.48 -2.91 11.04
N PRO A 129 -29.00 -3.69 11.99
CA PRO A 129 -29.85 -3.14 13.05
C PRO A 129 -29.18 -2.04 13.90
N ALA A 130 -27.85 -2.03 13.96
CA ALA A 130 -27.07 -1.04 14.70
C ALA A 130 -26.69 0.20 13.85
N GLY A 131 -27.03 0.25 12.57
CA GLY A 131 -26.69 1.34 11.66
C GLY A 131 -26.06 0.83 10.35
N VAL A 132 -24.88 1.32 10.01
CA VAL A 132 -24.15 0.90 8.80
C VAL A 132 -22.78 0.35 9.17
N GLU A 133 -22.36 -0.69 8.45
CA GLU A 133 -21.11 -1.39 8.67
C GLU A 133 -20.37 -1.59 7.34
N GLY A 134 -19.06 -1.31 7.31
CA GLY A 134 -18.19 -1.65 6.19
C GLY A 134 -17.68 -3.07 6.32
N ARG A 135 -18.05 -3.95 5.39
CA ARG A 135 -17.60 -5.35 5.33
C ARG A 135 -16.67 -5.57 4.15
N LEU A 136 -15.56 -6.26 4.40
CA LEU A 136 -14.65 -6.65 3.32
C LEU A 136 -15.32 -7.66 2.42
N VAL A 137 -15.05 -7.54 1.12
CA VAL A 137 -15.56 -8.48 0.11
C VAL A 137 -14.49 -8.77 -0.94
N TYR A 138 -14.33 -10.04 -1.26
CA TYR A 138 -13.51 -10.54 -2.35
C TYR A 138 -14.27 -11.65 -3.06
N LEU A 139 -14.62 -11.42 -4.32
CA LEU A 139 -15.30 -12.48 -5.11
C LEU A 139 -14.23 -13.45 -5.64
N ASP A 140 -14.01 -14.54 -4.91
CA ASP A 140 -12.96 -15.52 -5.20
C ASP A 140 -13.33 -16.43 -6.42
N ARG A 141 -13.55 -15.79 -7.56
CA ARG A 141 -13.83 -16.43 -8.84
C ARG A 141 -13.31 -15.61 -10.01
N ASP A 142 -13.09 -16.25 -11.16
CA ASP A 142 -12.76 -15.58 -12.41
C ASP A 142 -14.03 -14.93 -12.96
N LEU A 143 -14.17 -13.62 -12.73
CA LEU A 143 -15.44 -12.89 -12.96
C LEU A 143 -15.41 -12.04 -14.22
N LEU A 144 -14.27 -11.46 -14.54
CA LEU A 144 -14.11 -10.39 -15.52
C LEU A 144 -12.90 -10.63 -16.41
N THR A 145 -12.92 -10.01 -17.60
CA THR A 145 -11.75 -9.87 -18.46
C THR A 145 -11.83 -8.57 -19.25
N ILE A 146 -10.69 -7.96 -19.55
CA ILE A 146 -10.61 -6.83 -20.49
C ILE A 146 -10.05 -7.39 -21.80
N PRO A 147 -10.87 -7.66 -22.82
CA PRO A 147 -10.41 -8.30 -24.04
C PRO A 147 -9.61 -7.32 -24.90
N SER A 148 -8.42 -7.73 -25.38
CA SER A 148 -7.67 -6.98 -26.37
C SER A 148 -8.38 -7.03 -27.73
N LEU A 149 -8.15 -6.00 -28.55
CA LEU A 149 -8.64 -6.00 -29.91
C LEU A 149 -7.75 -6.90 -30.78
N ALA A 150 -8.36 -7.72 -31.60
CA ALA A 150 -7.63 -8.62 -32.49
C ALA A 150 -6.68 -7.85 -33.42
N ILE A 151 -5.48 -8.39 -33.68
CA ILE A 151 -4.47 -7.77 -34.54
C ILE A 151 -5.01 -7.38 -35.93
N HIS A 152 -5.99 -8.11 -36.45
CA HIS A 152 -6.62 -7.80 -37.74
C HIS A 152 -7.42 -6.50 -37.74
N GLN A 153 -7.88 -6.05 -36.57
CA GLN A 153 -8.65 -4.83 -36.37
C GLN A 153 -7.78 -3.67 -35.87
N GLN A 154 -6.54 -3.96 -35.40
CA GLN A 154 -5.60 -2.97 -34.87
C GLN A 154 -4.15 -3.34 -35.24
N ARG A 155 -3.83 -3.21 -36.54
CA ARG A 155 -2.55 -3.68 -37.10
C ARG A 155 -1.31 -2.97 -36.56
N ASP A 156 -1.49 -1.77 -36.02
CA ASP A 156 -0.40 -0.94 -35.51
C ASP A 156 -0.20 -1.04 -34.00
N VAL A 157 -0.94 -1.92 -33.30
CA VAL A 157 -0.86 -2.08 -31.84
C VAL A 157 0.58 -2.27 -31.32
N ASN A 158 1.42 -3.00 -32.04
CA ASN A 158 2.82 -3.23 -31.68
C ASN A 158 3.76 -2.03 -31.96
N ARG A 159 3.25 -0.95 -32.56
CA ARG A 159 4.01 0.30 -32.80
C ARG A 159 3.68 1.40 -31.80
N GLY A 160 2.75 1.13 -30.90
CA GLY A 160 2.25 2.01 -29.87
C GLY A 160 0.73 2.14 -29.94
N HIS A 161 0.09 2.04 -28.80
CA HIS A 161 -1.34 2.28 -28.63
C HIS A 161 -1.56 3.14 -27.39
N ASP A 162 -2.26 4.25 -27.57
CA ASP A 162 -2.68 5.11 -26.49
C ASP A 162 -4.03 4.61 -25.94
N TYR A 163 -3.99 3.97 -24.79
CA TYR A 163 -5.18 3.37 -24.17
C TYR A 163 -6.10 4.43 -23.61
N ASN A 164 -7.35 4.42 -24.05
CA ASN A 164 -8.42 5.22 -23.50
C ASN A 164 -9.19 4.43 -22.44
N ALA A 165 -9.11 4.86 -21.18
CA ALA A 165 -9.70 4.14 -20.06
C ALA A 165 -11.23 3.91 -20.21
N GLN A 166 -11.97 4.88 -20.79
CA GLN A 166 -13.41 4.78 -20.98
C GLN A 166 -13.79 3.83 -22.12
N LYS A 167 -12.93 3.67 -23.12
CA LYS A 167 -13.22 2.89 -24.32
C LYS A 167 -12.61 1.48 -24.27
N ASP A 168 -11.31 1.43 -23.90
CA ASP A 168 -10.52 0.22 -24.07
C ASP A 168 -10.46 -0.63 -22.80
N MET A 169 -10.68 -0.03 -21.61
CA MET A 169 -10.42 -0.67 -20.33
C MET A 169 -11.67 -1.07 -19.55
N GLN A 170 -12.86 -1.04 -20.19
CA GLN A 170 -14.11 -1.50 -19.54
C GLN A 170 -14.21 -3.02 -19.58
N PRO A 171 -14.15 -3.74 -18.44
CA PRO A 171 -14.12 -5.20 -18.47
C PRO A 171 -15.47 -5.82 -18.87
N LEU A 172 -15.39 -6.89 -19.63
CA LEU A 172 -16.52 -7.74 -19.95
C LEU A 172 -16.97 -8.49 -18.70
N TYR A 173 -18.28 -8.39 -18.39
CA TYR A 173 -18.89 -9.00 -17.22
C TYR A 173 -19.82 -10.16 -17.59
N ALA A 174 -20.70 -10.01 -18.58
CA ALA A 174 -21.70 -11.02 -18.92
C ALA A 174 -22.16 -10.92 -20.38
N LEU A 175 -22.82 -11.98 -20.85
CA LEU A 175 -23.56 -12.02 -22.10
C LEU A 175 -25.06 -11.89 -21.80
N GLY A 176 -25.67 -10.78 -22.19
CA GLY A 176 -27.10 -10.60 -22.33
C GLY A 176 -27.98 -10.76 -21.10
N GLY A 177 -27.46 -10.71 -19.93
CA GLY A 177 -28.17 -10.89 -18.66
C GLY A 177 -27.29 -11.65 -17.67
N GLY A 178 -27.74 -11.74 -16.45
CA GLY A 178 -26.99 -12.38 -15.36
C GLY A 178 -27.32 -11.67 -14.06
N PRO A 179 -26.80 -12.15 -12.91
CA PRO A 179 -26.96 -11.45 -11.66
C PRO A 179 -26.27 -10.10 -11.73
N SER A 180 -26.83 -9.09 -11.07
CA SER A 180 -26.13 -7.82 -10.88
C SER A 180 -24.88 -8.03 -10.00
N LEU A 181 -23.89 -7.15 -10.11
CA LEU A 181 -22.72 -7.20 -9.22
C LEU A 181 -23.15 -7.15 -7.75
N THR A 182 -24.13 -6.29 -7.42
CA THR A 182 -24.68 -6.18 -6.06
C THR A 182 -25.31 -7.49 -5.57
N ALA A 183 -25.95 -8.25 -6.47
CA ALA A 183 -26.50 -9.57 -6.10
C ALA A 183 -25.39 -10.58 -5.75
N LEU A 184 -24.28 -10.56 -6.50
CA LEU A 184 -23.11 -11.39 -6.17
C LEU A 184 -22.45 -11.00 -4.85
N LEU A 185 -22.39 -9.70 -4.57
CA LEU A 185 -21.86 -9.19 -3.29
C LEU A 185 -22.77 -9.58 -2.12
N ALA A 186 -24.09 -9.52 -2.32
CA ALA A 186 -25.08 -9.90 -1.31
C ALA A 186 -24.99 -11.41 -0.98
N GLU A 187 -24.85 -12.25 -2.02
CA GLU A 187 -24.60 -13.69 -1.86
C GLU A 187 -23.31 -13.95 -1.06
N GLU A 188 -22.20 -13.31 -1.42
CA GLU A 188 -20.90 -13.47 -0.76
C GLU A 188 -20.94 -13.04 0.71
N LEU A 189 -21.64 -11.94 1.00
CA LEU A 189 -21.75 -11.38 2.35
C LEU A 189 -22.88 -12.00 3.20
N GLY A 190 -23.75 -12.81 2.60
CA GLY A 190 -24.89 -13.41 3.28
C GLY A 190 -25.92 -12.37 3.76
N VAL A 191 -26.20 -11.35 2.92
CA VAL A 191 -27.14 -10.27 3.23
C VAL A 191 -28.18 -10.09 2.10
N ASP A 192 -29.24 -9.37 2.38
CA ASP A 192 -30.18 -8.99 1.31
C ASP A 192 -29.57 -7.92 0.39
N VAL A 193 -29.90 -8.00 -0.91
CA VAL A 193 -29.41 -7.04 -1.92
C VAL A 193 -29.73 -5.59 -1.53
N GLY A 194 -30.93 -5.35 -0.95
CA GLY A 194 -31.37 -4.03 -0.51
C GLY A 194 -30.62 -3.48 0.71
N ASP A 195 -29.81 -4.30 1.39
CA ASP A 195 -29.01 -3.90 2.52
C ASP A 195 -27.61 -3.43 2.12
N ILE A 196 -27.18 -3.67 0.89
CA ILE A 196 -25.94 -3.08 0.36
C ILE A 196 -26.24 -1.64 -0.08
N LEU A 197 -25.69 -0.69 0.66
CA LEU A 197 -25.95 0.75 0.48
C LEU A 197 -24.96 1.43 -0.46
N ALA A 198 -23.69 0.98 -0.43
CA ALA A 198 -22.58 1.53 -1.23
C ALA A 198 -21.45 0.52 -1.29
N THR A 199 -20.51 0.75 -2.21
CA THR A 199 -19.31 -0.09 -2.36
C THR A 199 -18.09 0.75 -2.69
N ASP A 200 -16.94 0.30 -2.19
CA ASP A 200 -15.60 0.76 -2.59
C ASP A 200 -14.89 -0.47 -3.15
N LEU A 201 -15.01 -0.71 -4.44
CA LEU A 201 -14.48 -1.90 -5.11
C LEU A 201 -13.41 -1.54 -6.12
N VAL A 202 -12.40 -2.40 -6.21
CA VAL A 202 -11.34 -2.34 -7.21
C VAL A 202 -11.27 -3.64 -8.02
N LEU A 203 -10.80 -3.56 -9.25
CA LEU A 203 -10.44 -4.74 -10.01
C LEU A 203 -9.19 -5.39 -9.40
N CYS A 204 -9.18 -6.70 -9.38
CA CYS A 204 -8.07 -7.49 -8.87
C CYS A 204 -7.69 -8.57 -9.87
N PRO A 205 -6.40 -8.63 -10.31
CA PRO A 205 -5.91 -9.77 -11.08
C PRO A 205 -6.00 -11.07 -10.28
N ARG A 206 -6.50 -12.12 -10.91
CA ARG A 206 -6.63 -13.45 -10.31
C ARG A 206 -5.34 -14.24 -10.23
N GLN A 207 -4.31 -13.77 -10.91
CA GLN A 207 -3.01 -14.43 -10.90
C GLN A 207 -2.42 -14.45 -9.48
N ALA A 208 -2.24 -15.63 -8.94
CA ALA A 208 -1.52 -15.80 -7.68
C ALA A 208 -0.04 -15.43 -7.82
N PRO A 209 0.64 -15.00 -6.75
CA PRO A 209 2.09 -14.88 -6.74
C PRO A 209 2.77 -16.20 -7.12
N VAL A 210 3.75 -16.15 -8.00
CA VAL A 210 4.46 -17.35 -8.49
C VAL A 210 5.98 -17.14 -8.46
N ARG A 211 6.73 -18.22 -8.29
CA ARG A 211 8.17 -18.22 -8.49
C ARG A 211 8.45 -18.48 -9.96
N ILE A 212 9.42 -17.76 -10.53
CA ILE A 212 9.86 -17.90 -11.91
C ILE A 212 11.39 -17.98 -11.99
N GLY A 213 11.89 -18.52 -13.09
CA GLY A 213 13.29 -18.80 -13.32
C GLY A 213 13.62 -20.28 -13.13
N PRO A 214 14.75 -20.75 -13.69
CA PRO A 214 15.15 -22.16 -13.62
C PRO A 214 15.30 -22.70 -12.20
N GLU A 215 15.68 -21.84 -11.25
CA GLU A 215 15.83 -22.18 -9.82
C GLU A 215 14.83 -21.43 -8.93
N GLY A 216 13.83 -20.75 -9.52
CA GLY A 216 12.85 -19.96 -8.79
C GLY A 216 13.43 -18.69 -8.17
N GLU A 217 14.42 -18.06 -8.83
CA GLU A 217 15.20 -16.91 -8.32
C GLU A 217 14.37 -15.64 -8.21
N PHE A 218 13.31 -15.54 -9.00
CA PHE A 218 12.39 -14.40 -8.98
C PHE A 218 11.04 -14.83 -8.45
N PHE A 219 10.30 -13.89 -7.94
CA PHE A 219 8.86 -14.04 -7.80
C PHE A 219 8.14 -12.94 -8.59
N GLN A 220 6.99 -13.28 -9.13
CA GLN A 220 6.10 -12.39 -9.85
C GLN A 220 4.76 -12.33 -9.13
N ALA A 221 4.29 -11.14 -8.82
CA ALA A 221 3.02 -10.92 -8.18
C ALA A 221 2.42 -9.57 -8.64
N PRO A 222 1.10 -9.39 -8.59
CA PRO A 222 0.51 -8.05 -8.64
C PRO A 222 0.78 -7.31 -7.32
N ARG A 223 0.72 -5.98 -7.34
CA ARG A 223 0.76 -5.13 -6.13
C ARG A 223 2.03 -5.29 -5.27
N ILE A 224 3.18 -5.63 -5.87
CA ILE A 224 4.46 -5.65 -5.14
C ILE A 224 4.75 -4.23 -4.62
N ASP A 225 4.50 -3.22 -5.44
CA ASP A 225 4.41 -1.84 -5.06
C ASP A 225 3.01 -1.57 -4.46
N ASP A 226 2.87 -1.29 -3.15
CA ASP A 226 3.96 -1.26 -2.16
C ASP A 226 3.79 -2.34 -1.08
N LEU A 227 3.00 -3.39 -1.35
CA LEU A 227 2.81 -4.49 -0.39
C LEU A 227 4.13 -5.18 -0.02
N GLY A 228 5.16 -5.07 -0.87
CA GLY A 228 6.51 -5.54 -0.57
C GLY A 228 7.13 -4.80 0.62
N CYS A 229 7.18 -3.47 0.56
CA CYS A 229 7.71 -2.66 1.66
C CYS A 229 6.75 -2.63 2.85
N ALA A 230 5.43 -2.63 2.62
CA ALA A 230 4.43 -2.72 3.69
C ALA A 230 4.64 -3.99 4.55
N TYR A 231 4.83 -5.14 3.91
CA TYR A 231 5.12 -6.39 4.61
C TYR A 231 6.49 -6.36 5.29
N ALA A 232 7.55 -5.93 4.58
CA ALA A 232 8.90 -5.94 5.14
C ALA A 232 9.02 -5.04 6.37
N THR A 233 8.40 -3.86 6.35
CA THR A 233 8.39 -2.92 7.49
C THR A 233 7.51 -3.41 8.63
N LEU A 234 6.39 -4.10 8.35
CA LEU A 234 5.55 -4.75 9.36
C LEU A 234 6.32 -5.85 10.09
N GLU A 235 6.99 -6.76 9.36
CA GLU A 235 7.79 -7.83 9.96
C GLU A 235 8.97 -7.27 10.77
N GLY A 236 9.62 -6.21 10.26
CA GLY A 236 10.66 -5.49 11.00
C GLY A 236 10.14 -4.89 12.31
N PHE A 237 8.96 -4.28 12.29
CA PHE A 237 8.31 -3.72 13.46
C PHE A 237 7.88 -4.81 14.47
N LEU A 238 7.31 -5.92 14.00
CA LEU A 238 6.88 -7.04 14.84
C LEU A 238 8.06 -7.73 15.52
N SER A 239 9.16 -7.92 14.80
CA SER A 239 10.38 -8.58 15.32
C SER A 239 11.21 -7.69 16.25
N ALA A 240 11.02 -6.37 16.19
CA ALA A 240 11.75 -5.43 17.03
C ALA A 240 11.35 -5.57 18.51
N LYS A 241 12.34 -5.44 19.39
CA LYS A 241 12.09 -5.41 20.83
C LYS A 241 11.74 -3.99 21.28
N GLY A 242 10.87 -3.89 22.30
CA GLY A 242 10.61 -2.63 22.98
C GLY A 242 11.89 -2.05 23.63
N THR A 243 11.92 -0.75 23.84
CA THR A 243 13.03 -0.02 24.47
C THR A 243 12.52 0.88 25.59
N GLU A 244 13.43 1.30 26.49
CA GLU A 244 13.11 2.26 27.55
C GLU A 244 12.96 3.69 27.04
N ARG A 245 13.63 4.04 25.92
CA ARG A 245 13.83 5.43 25.49
C ARG A 245 13.04 5.81 24.25
N PHE A 246 12.83 4.86 23.32
CA PHE A 246 12.23 5.15 22.02
C PHE A 246 10.95 4.36 21.83
N GLY A 247 9.88 5.08 21.51
CA GLY A 247 8.69 4.44 20.97
C GLY A 247 8.90 3.99 19.52
N GLN A 248 8.10 3.03 19.08
CA GLN A 248 8.16 2.47 17.73
C GLN A 248 6.80 2.60 17.07
N LEU A 249 6.79 2.98 15.78
CA LEU A 249 5.56 3.03 15.00
C LEU A 249 5.74 2.32 13.65
N TYR A 250 4.68 1.65 13.24
CA TYR A 250 4.46 1.17 11.88
C TYR A 250 3.25 1.92 11.31
N CYS A 251 3.42 2.59 10.18
CA CYS A 251 2.39 3.34 9.51
C CYS A 251 2.13 2.72 8.14
N LEU A 252 0.87 2.38 7.86
CA LEU A 252 0.38 1.93 6.56
C LEU A 252 -0.66 2.94 6.09
N PHE A 253 -0.35 3.68 5.03
CA PHE A 253 -1.23 4.71 4.46
C PHE A 253 -1.91 4.20 3.19
N ASP A 254 -3.02 4.83 2.83
CA ASP A 254 -3.75 4.59 1.59
C ASP A 254 -3.62 5.80 0.65
N ASN A 255 -3.98 5.62 -0.61
CA ASN A 255 -4.03 6.67 -1.63
C ASN A 255 -2.68 7.33 -1.97
N GLU A 256 -1.57 6.63 -1.80
CA GLU A 256 -0.26 7.10 -2.26
C GLU A 256 -0.27 7.34 -3.77
N GLU A 257 -0.78 6.38 -4.53
CA GLU A 257 -0.82 6.34 -5.99
C GLU A 257 -1.61 7.49 -6.65
N VAL A 258 -2.37 8.22 -5.84
CA VAL A 258 -3.13 9.42 -6.27
C VAL A 258 -2.77 10.67 -5.46
N GLY A 259 -1.58 10.67 -4.82
CA GLY A 259 -0.97 11.84 -4.20
C GLY A 259 -1.27 12.05 -2.72
N SER A 260 -1.74 11.04 -1.99
CA SER A 260 -1.89 11.02 -0.50
C SER A 260 -2.80 12.11 0.09
N GLY A 261 -3.49 12.91 -0.72
CA GLY A 261 -4.28 14.08 -0.29
C GLY A 261 -5.66 13.73 0.26
N THR A 262 -5.82 12.60 0.92
CA THR A 262 -7.10 12.11 1.47
C THR A 262 -7.05 12.02 2.99
N ARG A 263 -8.21 11.75 3.62
CA ARG A 263 -8.33 11.56 5.08
C ARG A 263 -7.44 10.42 5.61
N GLN A 264 -7.19 9.40 4.81
CA GLN A 264 -6.42 8.19 5.13
C GLN A 264 -5.02 8.16 4.51
N GLY A 265 -4.66 9.14 3.69
CA GLY A 265 -3.36 9.25 3.04
C GLY A 265 -2.27 9.85 3.95
N ALA A 266 -1.03 9.82 3.49
CA ALA A 266 0.12 10.33 4.23
C ALA A 266 0.06 11.85 4.50
N MET A 267 -0.67 12.62 3.68
CA MET A 267 -0.90 14.06 3.91
C MET A 267 -2.00 14.36 4.93
N SER A 268 -2.66 13.35 5.49
CA SER A 268 -3.70 13.53 6.50
C SER A 268 -3.12 13.87 7.89
N SER A 269 -4.00 14.23 8.80
CA SER A 269 -3.67 14.39 10.21
C SER A 269 -3.47 13.06 10.96
N PHE A 270 -3.52 11.89 10.29
CA PHE A 270 -3.56 10.60 10.98
C PHE A 270 -2.35 10.38 11.88
N LEU A 271 -1.14 10.54 11.37
CA LEU A 271 0.07 10.38 12.19
C LEU A 271 0.21 11.48 13.26
N PRO A 272 0.04 12.79 12.95
CA PRO A 272 0.00 13.84 13.97
C PRO A 272 -1.02 13.59 15.08
N ASP A 273 -2.24 13.16 14.74
CA ASP A 273 -3.28 12.86 15.71
C ASP A 273 -2.87 11.71 16.64
N VAL A 274 -2.37 10.61 16.09
CA VAL A 274 -1.89 9.46 16.88
C VAL A 274 -0.76 9.87 17.82
N LEU A 275 0.27 10.58 17.34
CA LEU A 275 1.39 11.04 18.16
C LEU A 275 0.95 12.02 19.25
N THR A 276 -0.01 12.90 18.95
CA THR A 276 -0.57 13.84 19.92
C THR A 276 -1.33 13.11 21.01
N ARG A 277 -2.22 12.18 20.65
CA ARG A 277 -3.01 11.38 21.60
C ARG A 277 -2.15 10.49 22.48
N ILE A 278 -1.10 9.87 21.92
CA ILE A 278 -0.12 9.13 22.71
C ILE A 278 0.53 10.05 23.75
N GLY A 279 1.00 11.23 23.31
CA GLY A 279 1.64 12.18 24.21
C GLY A 279 0.72 12.69 25.31
N GLU A 280 -0.55 12.90 25.02
CA GLU A 280 -1.58 13.30 26.01
C GLU A 280 -1.88 12.18 27.00
N ALA A 281 -2.09 10.96 26.52
CA ALA A 281 -2.34 9.80 27.36
C ALA A 281 -1.16 9.46 28.30
N LEU A 282 0.07 9.75 27.88
CA LEU A 282 1.29 9.62 28.69
C LEU A 282 1.55 10.85 29.59
N GLY A 283 0.71 11.88 29.57
CA GLY A 283 0.89 13.09 30.35
C GLY A 283 2.07 13.97 29.94
N LEU A 284 2.56 13.86 28.68
CA LEU A 284 3.70 14.63 28.20
C LEU A 284 3.33 16.09 27.98
N SER A 285 4.18 17.02 28.46
CA SER A 285 4.04 18.42 28.14
C SER A 285 4.19 18.69 26.64
N ALA A 286 3.67 19.81 26.14
CA ALA A 286 3.82 20.20 24.74
C ALA A 286 5.33 20.30 24.35
N GLN A 287 6.20 20.74 25.28
CA GLN A 287 7.63 20.79 25.06
C GLN A 287 8.24 19.38 24.94
N ALA A 288 7.91 18.46 25.85
CA ALA A 288 8.41 17.10 25.81
C ALA A 288 8.00 16.36 24.51
N ARG A 289 6.76 16.59 24.05
CA ARG A 289 6.29 16.04 22.75
C ARG A 289 7.16 16.55 21.57
N ARG A 290 7.45 17.85 21.52
CA ARG A 290 8.31 18.44 20.48
C ARG A 290 9.75 17.94 20.55
N GLN A 291 10.28 17.77 21.75
CA GLN A 291 11.62 17.18 21.94
C GLN A 291 11.68 15.74 21.43
N ALA A 292 10.65 14.92 21.76
CA ALA A 292 10.55 13.56 21.26
C ALA A 292 10.43 13.52 19.73
N LEU A 293 9.66 14.42 19.11
CA LEU A 293 9.60 14.52 17.64
C LEU A 293 10.97 14.89 17.04
N ALA A 294 11.69 15.85 17.61
CA ALA A 294 13.03 16.22 17.15
C ALA A 294 14.06 15.09 17.28
N GLY A 295 13.89 14.20 18.26
CA GLY A 295 14.69 12.99 18.47
C GLY A 295 14.27 11.79 17.63
N SER A 296 13.31 11.96 16.71
CA SER A 296 12.71 10.88 15.93
C SER A 296 13.43 10.63 14.59
N LEU A 297 13.16 9.46 14.01
CA LEU A 297 13.55 9.08 12.65
C LEU A 297 12.43 8.28 12.02
N LEU A 298 12.12 8.57 10.75
CA LEU A 298 11.17 7.82 9.95
C LEU A 298 11.85 7.22 8.71
N LEU A 299 11.61 5.96 8.46
CA LEU A 299 11.94 5.27 7.21
C LEU A 299 10.68 5.27 6.33
N SER A 300 10.70 6.04 5.25
CA SER A 300 9.69 6.02 4.20
C SER A 300 10.06 4.90 3.25
N ALA A 301 9.30 3.82 3.26
CA ALA A 301 9.56 2.62 2.50
C ALA A 301 8.56 2.51 1.35
N ASP A 302 9.08 2.43 0.14
CA ASP A 302 8.34 2.38 -1.10
C ASP A 302 9.21 1.71 -2.17
N ASN A 303 8.68 0.81 -2.96
CA ASN A 303 9.47 0.06 -3.93
C ASN A 303 10.16 0.98 -4.95
N GLY A 304 11.30 0.53 -5.45
CA GLY A 304 12.07 1.24 -6.47
C GLY A 304 12.25 0.39 -7.72
N HIS A 305 12.61 1.06 -8.83
CA HIS A 305 12.91 0.37 -10.06
C HIS A 305 14.28 -0.32 -9.98
N ALA A 306 14.34 -1.60 -10.31
CA ALA A 306 15.59 -2.23 -10.69
C ALA A 306 15.99 -1.83 -12.12
N VAL A 307 17.25 -1.99 -12.48
CA VAL A 307 17.68 -1.88 -13.89
C VAL A 307 16.88 -2.85 -14.74
N HIS A 308 16.16 -2.34 -15.74
CA HIS A 308 15.36 -3.18 -16.61
C HIS A 308 16.27 -3.94 -17.60
N PRO A 309 16.16 -5.27 -17.72
CA PRO A 309 17.10 -6.07 -18.52
C PRO A 309 17.11 -5.68 -20.02
N ASN A 310 15.98 -5.25 -20.56
CA ASN A 310 15.85 -4.85 -21.98
C ASN A 310 16.02 -3.35 -22.22
N PHE A 311 16.01 -2.50 -21.15
CA PHE A 311 16.12 -1.05 -21.24
C PHE A 311 17.08 -0.51 -20.17
N PRO A 312 18.32 -0.99 -20.12
CA PRO A 312 19.28 -0.59 -19.08
C PRO A 312 19.64 0.90 -19.15
N GLU A 313 19.44 1.54 -20.28
CA GLU A 313 19.65 2.97 -20.49
C GLU A 313 18.61 3.86 -19.78
N LYS A 314 17.51 3.30 -19.30
CA LYS A 314 16.51 4.01 -18.49
C LYS A 314 16.96 4.24 -17.04
N ALA A 315 17.93 3.48 -16.57
CA ALA A 315 18.54 3.68 -15.26
C ALA A 315 19.66 4.74 -15.33
N ASP A 316 19.86 5.47 -14.21
CA ASP A 316 21.03 6.33 -14.05
C ASP A 316 22.33 5.51 -14.20
N PRO A 317 23.32 5.97 -14.99
CA PRO A 317 24.50 5.17 -15.26
C PRO A 317 25.41 4.94 -14.04
N ALA A 318 25.37 5.83 -13.04
CA ALA A 318 26.22 5.78 -11.85
C ALA A 318 25.50 5.11 -10.64
N ASN A 319 24.16 5.14 -10.60
CA ASN A 319 23.37 4.67 -9.47
C ASN A 319 22.41 3.54 -9.90
N ARG A 320 22.98 2.45 -10.38
CA ARG A 320 22.24 1.27 -10.85
C ARG A 320 21.90 0.37 -9.67
N VAL A 321 20.64 -0.04 -9.58
CA VAL A 321 20.16 -0.95 -8.54
C VAL A 321 19.64 -2.26 -9.16
N TYR A 322 19.86 -3.35 -8.47
CA TYR A 322 19.52 -4.69 -8.95
C TYR A 322 18.77 -5.48 -7.88
N PRO A 323 17.89 -6.44 -8.28
CA PRO A 323 17.29 -7.38 -7.35
C PRO A 323 18.37 -8.09 -6.53
N ASN A 324 18.07 -8.41 -5.28
CA ASN A 324 18.98 -9.07 -4.33
C ASN A 324 20.26 -8.30 -3.99
N GLY A 325 20.43 -7.06 -4.46
CA GLY A 325 21.58 -6.20 -4.15
C GLY A 325 21.48 -5.50 -2.78
N GLY A 326 20.42 -5.72 -2.02
CA GLY A 326 20.16 -5.10 -0.72
C GLY A 326 19.16 -3.96 -0.77
N VAL A 327 19.02 -3.28 0.38
CA VAL A 327 18.09 -2.16 0.53
C VAL A 327 18.54 -0.99 -0.34
N VAL A 328 17.58 -0.36 -1.01
CA VAL A 328 17.83 0.81 -1.86
C VAL A 328 17.59 2.08 -1.05
N ILE A 329 18.57 3.00 -1.01
CA ILE A 329 18.40 4.36 -0.51
C ILE A 329 18.14 5.27 -1.70
N LYS A 330 17.01 5.99 -1.68
CA LYS A 330 16.56 6.85 -2.77
C LYS A 330 16.99 8.29 -2.53
N TYR A 331 17.62 8.94 -3.53
CA TYR A 331 18.00 10.36 -3.50
C TYR A 331 17.29 11.16 -4.59
N SER A 332 16.89 12.39 -4.25
CA SER A 332 16.33 13.34 -5.21
C SER A 332 16.81 14.76 -4.87
N ALA A 333 17.49 15.41 -5.81
CA ALA A 333 17.90 16.81 -5.66
C ALA A 333 16.70 17.77 -5.53
N ASN A 334 15.57 17.42 -6.15
CA ASN A 334 14.31 18.17 -6.07
C ASN A 334 13.47 17.82 -4.84
N GLN A 335 14.05 17.09 -3.88
CA GLN A 335 13.41 16.68 -2.61
C GLN A 335 12.07 15.95 -2.79
N LYS A 336 11.90 15.23 -3.90
CA LYS A 336 10.81 14.28 -4.06
C LYS A 336 10.98 13.04 -3.17
N TYR A 337 12.22 12.77 -2.77
CA TYR A 337 12.61 11.88 -1.69
C TYR A 337 13.23 12.71 -0.59
N THR A 338 12.91 12.43 0.66
CA THR A 338 13.32 13.22 1.84
C THR A 338 14.74 12.95 2.30
N THR A 339 15.41 11.99 1.68
CA THR A 339 16.77 11.55 2.04
C THR A 339 17.76 12.70 1.99
N THR A 340 18.49 12.87 3.09
CA THR A 340 19.64 13.77 3.19
C THR A 340 20.92 12.95 3.44
N GLY A 341 22.09 13.55 3.26
CA GLY A 341 23.36 12.89 3.57
C GLY A 341 23.45 12.40 5.02
N LEU A 342 22.86 13.15 5.97
CA LEU A 342 22.84 12.77 7.39
C LEU A 342 21.94 11.53 7.63
N THR A 343 20.71 11.54 7.13
CA THR A 343 19.76 10.43 7.33
C THR A 343 20.18 9.17 6.59
N ALA A 344 20.73 9.31 5.38
CA ALA A 344 21.30 8.20 4.62
C ALA A 344 22.53 7.60 5.33
N GLY A 345 23.45 8.43 5.82
CA GLY A 345 24.63 7.96 6.55
C GLY A 345 24.27 7.21 7.82
N LEU A 346 23.27 7.70 8.57
CA LEU A 346 22.72 6.99 9.72
C LEU A 346 22.14 5.64 9.33
N PHE A 347 21.31 5.59 8.27
CA PHE A 347 20.68 4.35 7.81
C PHE A 347 21.73 3.35 7.28
N GLN A 348 22.73 3.81 6.52
CA GLN A 348 23.84 2.97 6.07
C GLN A 348 24.60 2.36 7.25
N ALA A 349 24.88 3.13 8.29
CA ALA A 349 25.54 2.63 9.50
C ALA A 349 24.69 1.54 10.21
N LEU A 350 23.37 1.71 10.25
CA LEU A 350 22.45 0.68 10.78
C LEU A 350 22.48 -0.59 9.92
N CYS A 351 22.41 -0.47 8.60
CA CYS A 351 22.49 -1.61 7.67
C CYS A 351 23.85 -2.33 7.80
N GLN A 352 24.95 -1.58 7.88
CA GLN A 352 26.29 -2.16 8.07
C GLN A 352 26.37 -2.96 9.38
N LYS A 353 25.84 -2.41 10.47
CA LYS A 353 25.77 -3.11 11.75
C LYS A 353 24.93 -4.39 11.69
N ALA A 354 23.87 -4.38 10.88
CA ALA A 354 22.98 -5.53 10.68
C ALA A 354 23.50 -6.53 9.62
N GLY A 355 24.63 -6.23 8.95
CA GLY A 355 25.14 -7.06 7.86
C GLY A 355 24.27 -7.04 6.60
N VAL A 356 23.46 -5.97 6.41
CA VAL A 356 22.55 -5.83 5.26
C VAL A 356 23.22 -4.97 4.19
N PRO A 357 23.35 -5.46 2.95
CA PRO A 357 23.88 -4.68 1.84
C PRO A 357 22.93 -3.53 1.47
N VAL A 358 23.51 -2.45 0.91
CA VAL A 358 22.80 -1.23 0.54
C VAL A 358 23.17 -0.84 -0.88
N GLN A 359 22.19 -0.38 -1.62
CA GLN A 359 22.33 0.24 -2.94
C GLN A 359 21.86 1.68 -2.89
N VAL A 360 22.34 2.50 -3.83
CA VAL A 360 21.90 3.89 -3.98
C VAL A 360 21.15 4.05 -5.28
N PHE A 361 20.01 4.69 -5.20
CA PHE A 361 19.16 5.03 -6.34
C PHE A 361 19.10 6.54 -6.54
N ALA A 362 19.24 6.97 -7.76
CA ALA A 362 18.88 8.29 -8.24
C ALA A 362 18.20 8.16 -9.61
N ASN A 363 17.28 9.05 -9.92
CA ASN A 363 16.72 9.11 -11.28
C ASN A 363 17.76 9.65 -12.26
N ARG A 364 17.66 9.26 -13.54
CA ARG A 364 18.40 9.94 -14.60
C ARG A 364 18.11 11.44 -14.54
N ALA A 365 19.12 12.27 -14.80
CA ALA A 365 18.99 13.73 -14.72
C ALA A 365 17.98 14.31 -15.74
N ASP A 366 17.71 13.58 -16.81
CA ASP A 366 16.79 13.94 -17.91
C ASP A 366 15.40 13.29 -17.78
N GLU A 367 15.15 12.47 -16.75
CA GLU A 367 13.86 11.82 -16.52
C GLU A 367 13.21 12.35 -15.23
N PRO A 368 11.94 12.73 -15.26
CA PRO A 368 11.24 13.15 -14.05
C PRO A 368 11.01 11.94 -13.14
N GLY A 369 11.47 12.02 -11.89
CA GLY A 369 11.16 11.02 -10.88
C GLY A 369 9.76 11.18 -10.29
N GLY A 370 9.18 10.09 -9.78
CA GLY A 370 8.02 10.13 -8.89
C GLY A 370 8.38 10.73 -7.52
N SER A 371 7.38 11.01 -6.70
CA SER A 371 7.55 11.29 -5.27
C SER A 371 7.15 10.05 -4.47
N THR A 372 7.45 10.06 -3.18
CA THR A 372 7.06 9.02 -2.23
C THR A 372 6.22 9.63 -1.12
N LEU A 373 5.60 8.77 -0.31
CA LEU A 373 4.83 9.20 0.86
C LEU A 373 5.68 10.00 1.87
N GLY A 374 7.00 9.80 1.93
CA GLY A 374 7.89 10.50 2.85
C GLY A 374 7.91 12.01 2.66
N ASN A 375 8.02 12.48 1.41
CA ASN A 375 7.95 13.90 1.12
C ASN A 375 6.61 14.50 1.59
N LEU A 376 5.50 13.82 1.28
CA LEU A 376 4.15 14.29 1.62
C LEU A 376 3.92 14.26 3.14
N LEU A 377 4.36 13.20 3.80
CA LEU A 377 4.30 13.05 5.26
C LEU A 377 5.13 14.11 5.99
N GLY A 378 6.25 14.55 5.39
CA GLY A 378 7.09 15.62 5.90
C GLY A 378 6.38 16.95 6.07
N HIS A 379 5.30 17.21 5.33
CA HIS A 379 4.44 18.38 5.53
C HIS A 379 3.58 18.29 6.79
N GLN A 380 3.30 17.09 7.28
CA GLN A 380 2.48 16.85 8.47
C GLN A 380 3.34 16.69 9.73
N VAL A 381 4.48 15.99 9.59
CA VAL A 381 5.41 15.73 10.71
C VAL A 381 6.83 16.01 10.22
N SER A 382 7.35 17.21 10.54
CA SER A 382 8.67 17.66 10.10
C SER A 382 9.77 17.06 10.97
N ILE A 383 10.19 15.83 10.67
CA ILE A 383 11.22 15.06 11.37
C ILE A 383 12.27 14.54 10.37
N PRO A 384 13.46 14.11 10.84
CA PRO A 384 14.42 13.42 9.99
C PRO A 384 13.81 12.17 9.33
N MET A 385 13.94 12.07 8.00
CA MET A 385 13.43 10.94 7.21
C MET A 385 14.49 10.44 6.23
N VAL A 386 14.37 9.18 5.84
CA VAL A 386 15.12 8.58 4.74
C VAL A 386 14.17 7.74 3.90
N ASP A 387 14.21 7.94 2.59
CA ASP A 387 13.43 7.15 1.62
C ASP A 387 14.24 5.93 1.21
N ILE A 388 13.65 4.78 1.44
CA ILE A 388 14.23 3.46 1.14
C ILE A 388 13.27 2.63 0.31
N GLY A 389 13.74 1.50 -0.21
CA GLY A 389 12.86 0.55 -0.90
C GLY A 389 13.56 -0.76 -1.25
N MET A 390 12.82 -1.60 -1.92
CA MET A 390 13.30 -2.80 -2.59
C MET A 390 13.41 -2.53 -4.10
N ALA A 391 14.43 -3.07 -4.74
CA ALA A 391 14.59 -2.99 -6.18
C ALA A 391 13.71 -4.03 -6.90
#